data_ebedf490f5033831addb374ee67f3048
#
_entry.id   ebedf490f5033831addb374ee67f3048
#
_cell.length_a   1.000
_cell.length_b   1.000
_cell.length_c   1.000
_cell.angle_alpha   90.00
_cell.angle_beta   90.00
_cell.angle_gamma   90.00
#
_symmetry.space_group_name_H-M   'P 1'
#
loop_
_entity.id
_entity.type
_entity.pdbx_description
1 polymer ?
#
loop_
_entity_poly.entity_id
_entity_poly.type
_entity_poly.pdbx_seq_one_letter_code
_entity_poly.pdbx_strand_id
1 'polypeptide(L)'
;LGGAANTALNLANLGVNTKILGIIGLDEAGDSVEALLDLGGVESALHRVKNVTTITKLRVLSLHQQLLRVDFEDPFPSSSAGPIRIELAKELEDVNTVVFSDYAKGTLAEISKLIADCVALDKIVVVDPKGSDFERYRGATIITPNYSEFTAIVGECESDEEIESKGRDLISKYDFGSVLVTRGEKGMTLIPCHGNTLHLSTNAQEVYDITGAGDTVVAIMSASLASGLCLDHSVRLGNIAAGIVVGKVGTSVVNIAEIKALVDKKTDSHITGLFDAEVALEQLQMSRE
;
A
#
# COMPACT_ATOMS: atom_id res chain seq x y z
N LEU A 1 -7.73 -2.85 -12.56
CA LEU A 1 -6.54 -2.06 -12.20
C LEU A 1 -5.65 -2.84 -11.25
N GLY A 2 -4.34 -2.59 -11.26
CA GLY A 2 -3.37 -3.24 -10.37
C GLY A 2 -2.34 -2.25 -9.84
N GLY A 3 -1.49 -2.70 -8.89
CA GLY A 3 -0.44 -1.87 -8.31
C GLY A 3 -0.97 -0.59 -7.67
N ALA A 4 -0.29 0.54 -7.87
CA ALA A 4 -0.67 1.85 -7.32
C ALA A 4 -2.13 2.23 -7.62
N ALA A 5 -2.65 1.87 -8.80
CA ALA A 5 -4.04 2.14 -9.15
C ALA A 5 -5.03 1.31 -8.32
N ASN A 6 -4.67 0.08 -7.91
CA ASN A 6 -5.47 -0.71 -6.99
C ASN A 6 -5.47 -0.10 -5.58
N THR A 7 -4.33 0.39 -5.11
CA THR A 7 -4.24 1.13 -3.84
C THR A 7 -5.13 2.38 -3.88
N ALA A 8 -5.07 3.17 -4.97
CA ALA A 8 -5.88 4.37 -5.12
C ALA A 8 -7.39 4.07 -5.16
N LEU A 9 -7.82 3.00 -5.84
CA LEU A 9 -9.22 2.56 -5.84
C LEU A 9 -9.71 2.16 -4.45
N ASN A 10 -8.88 1.45 -3.67
CA ASN A 10 -9.23 1.11 -2.30
C ASN A 10 -9.41 2.36 -1.45
N LEU A 11 -8.53 3.36 -1.57
CA LEU A 11 -8.64 4.65 -0.89
C LEU A 11 -9.93 5.39 -1.27
N ALA A 12 -10.21 5.52 -2.57
CA ALA A 12 -11.43 6.18 -3.05
C ALA A 12 -12.70 5.46 -2.57
N ASN A 13 -12.69 4.12 -2.57
CA ASN A 13 -13.83 3.32 -2.09
C ASN A 13 -14.08 3.46 -0.57
N LEU A 14 -13.07 3.85 0.19
CA LEU A 14 -13.21 4.27 1.59
C LEU A 14 -13.72 5.71 1.74
N GLY A 15 -13.88 6.45 0.63
CA GLY A 15 -14.30 7.84 0.59
C GLY A 15 -13.18 8.85 0.88
N VAL A 16 -11.94 8.44 0.75
CA VAL A 16 -10.78 9.34 0.86
C VAL A 16 -10.61 10.09 -0.46
N ASN A 17 -10.47 11.41 -0.40
CA ASN A 17 -10.08 12.19 -1.57
C ASN A 17 -8.70 11.73 -2.02
N THR A 18 -8.66 11.10 -3.20
CA THR A 18 -7.47 10.41 -3.68
C THR A 18 -7.08 10.92 -5.05
N LYS A 19 -5.82 11.32 -5.18
CA LYS A 19 -5.20 11.66 -6.46
C LYS A 19 -4.04 10.72 -6.73
N ILE A 20 -3.99 10.15 -7.94
CA ILE A 20 -2.89 9.30 -8.37
C ILE A 20 -2.01 10.04 -9.39
N LEU A 21 -0.71 10.00 -9.16
CA LEU A 21 0.33 10.46 -10.07
C LEU A 21 1.03 9.23 -10.66
N GLY A 22 1.21 9.20 -11.96
CA GLY A 22 1.84 8.02 -12.59
C GLY A 22 2.27 8.27 -14.03
N ILE A 23 2.83 7.24 -14.63
CA ILE A 23 3.24 7.24 -16.03
C ILE A 23 2.48 6.14 -16.76
N ILE A 24 1.95 6.47 -17.94
CA ILE A 24 1.31 5.53 -18.86
C ILE A 24 1.86 5.72 -20.27
N GLY A 25 1.66 4.74 -21.13
CA GLY A 25 1.91 4.86 -22.54
C GLY A 25 0.87 5.72 -23.26
N LEU A 26 1.15 6.05 -24.49
CA LEU A 26 0.17 6.65 -25.40
C LEU A 26 -0.50 5.53 -26.21
N ASP A 27 -1.30 4.70 -25.52
CA ASP A 27 -1.92 3.49 -26.06
C ASP A 27 -3.31 3.24 -25.44
N GLU A 28 -4.07 2.28 -26.00
CA GLU A 28 -5.42 1.92 -25.54
C GLU A 28 -5.44 1.43 -24.07
N ALA A 29 -4.36 0.79 -23.62
CA ALA A 29 -4.26 0.35 -22.23
C ALA A 29 -4.15 1.56 -21.29
N GLY A 30 -3.43 2.62 -21.68
CA GLY A 30 -3.37 3.89 -20.97
C GLY A 30 -4.73 4.58 -20.89
N ASP A 31 -5.47 4.61 -22.02
CA ASP A 31 -6.84 5.17 -22.05
C ASP A 31 -7.76 4.39 -21.11
N SER A 32 -7.63 3.07 -21.09
CA SER A 32 -8.40 2.19 -20.21
C SER A 32 -8.08 2.44 -18.73
N VAL A 33 -6.82 2.68 -18.38
CA VAL A 33 -6.41 3.01 -16.99
C VAL A 33 -7.05 4.32 -16.54
N GLU A 34 -6.99 5.38 -17.35
CA GLU A 34 -7.62 6.67 -17.01
C GLU A 34 -9.14 6.54 -16.83
N ALA A 35 -9.81 5.87 -17.78
CA ALA A 35 -11.25 5.67 -17.71
C ALA A 35 -11.69 4.87 -16.47
N LEU A 36 -10.92 3.84 -16.08
CA LEU A 36 -11.21 3.04 -14.90
C LEU A 36 -10.93 3.79 -13.59
N LEU A 37 -9.94 4.68 -13.55
CA LEU A 37 -9.67 5.54 -12.40
C LEU A 37 -10.80 6.56 -12.22
N ASP A 38 -11.22 7.22 -13.29
CA ASP A 38 -12.33 8.18 -13.29
C ASP A 38 -13.63 7.52 -12.82
N LEU A 39 -13.95 6.35 -13.38
CA LEU A 39 -15.11 5.55 -12.95
C LEU A 39 -15.04 5.16 -11.47
N GLY A 40 -13.84 4.92 -10.94
CA GLY A 40 -13.58 4.60 -9.53
C GLY A 40 -13.55 5.82 -8.61
N GLY A 41 -13.76 7.04 -9.12
CA GLY A 41 -13.73 8.27 -8.33
C GLY A 41 -12.32 8.69 -7.89
N VAL A 42 -11.28 8.26 -8.60
CA VAL A 42 -9.89 8.64 -8.35
C VAL A 42 -9.48 9.76 -9.29
N GLU A 43 -9.09 10.90 -8.74
CA GLU A 43 -8.46 11.96 -9.53
C GLU A 43 -7.10 11.49 -10.04
N SER A 44 -6.81 11.70 -11.33
CA SER A 44 -5.57 11.23 -11.92
C SER A 44 -4.80 12.35 -12.63
N ALA A 45 -3.49 12.38 -12.41
CA ALA A 45 -2.54 13.19 -13.16
C ALA A 45 -1.47 12.24 -13.77
N LEU A 46 -1.84 11.59 -14.87
CA LEU A 46 -1.01 10.60 -15.53
C LEU A 46 -0.20 11.23 -16.67
N HIS A 47 1.12 11.07 -16.58
CA HIS A 47 2.02 11.54 -17.63
C HIS A 47 2.10 10.50 -18.76
N ARG A 48 1.71 10.90 -19.98
CA ARG A 48 1.73 10.03 -21.15
C ARG A 48 3.07 10.10 -21.88
N VAL A 49 3.70 8.94 -22.05
CA VAL A 49 5.00 8.81 -22.71
C VAL A 49 4.82 8.12 -24.07
N LYS A 50 5.40 8.72 -25.12
CA LYS A 50 5.39 8.15 -26.48
C LYS A 50 6.36 6.97 -26.58
N ASN A 51 6.04 6.00 -27.43
CA ASN A 51 6.88 4.83 -27.73
C ASN A 51 7.19 3.94 -26.50
N VAL A 52 6.32 3.99 -25.50
CA VAL A 52 6.36 3.10 -24.33
C VAL A 52 4.98 2.51 -24.16
N THR A 53 4.91 1.23 -23.84
CA THR A 53 3.66 0.52 -23.61
C THR A 53 3.23 0.68 -22.17
N THR A 54 1.94 0.92 -21.95
CA THR A 54 1.36 0.88 -20.60
C THR A 54 1.53 -0.51 -20.00
N ILE A 55 2.06 -0.58 -18.79
CA ILE A 55 2.32 -1.84 -18.11
C ILE A 55 1.02 -2.63 -17.94
N THR A 56 0.98 -3.80 -18.56
CA THR A 56 -0.22 -4.66 -18.61
C THR A 56 0.14 -6.08 -18.20
N LYS A 57 -0.66 -6.65 -17.30
CA LYS A 57 -0.52 -8.04 -16.85
C LYS A 57 -1.76 -8.85 -17.24
N LEU A 58 -1.64 -9.59 -18.34
CA LEU A 58 -2.69 -10.43 -18.87
C LEU A 58 -2.67 -11.80 -18.18
N ARG A 59 -3.78 -12.17 -17.53
CA ARG A 59 -3.97 -13.51 -16.96
C ARG A 59 -5.07 -14.23 -17.72
N VAL A 60 -4.72 -15.38 -18.27
CA VAL A 60 -5.68 -16.28 -18.92
C VAL A 60 -6.09 -17.35 -17.92
N LEU A 61 -7.37 -17.38 -17.60
CA LEU A 61 -7.95 -18.29 -16.63
C LEU A 61 -8.87 -19.29 -17.34
N SER A 62 -8.88 -20.55 -16.91
CA SER A 62 -9.90 -21.53 -17.27
C SER A 62 -10.51 -22.07 -15.99
N LEU A 63 -11.83 -21.89 -15.81
CA LEU A 63 -12.54 -22.16 -14.57
C LEU A 63 -11.87 -21.37 -13.42
N HIS A 64 -11.17 -22.06 -12.52
CA HIS A 64 -10.46 -21.43 -11.38
C HIS A 64 -8.93 -21.59 -11.48
N GLN A 65 -8.42 -22.04 -12.63
CA GLN A 65 -6.99 -22.28 -12.84
C GLN A 65 -6.38 -21.24 -13.77
N GLN A 66 -5.29 -20.59 -13.34
CA GLN A 66 -4.50 -19.74 -14.21
C GLN A 66 -3.69 -20.60 -15.18
N LEU A 67 -4.00 -20.49 -16.48
CA LEU A 67 -3.33 -21.22 -17.55
C LEU A 67 -2.05 -20.51 -18.00
N LEU A 68 -2.11 -19.19 -18.10
CA LEU A 68 -1.03 -18.36 -18.63
C LEU A 68 -1.07 -16.97 -18.00
N ARG A 69 0.11 -16.40 -17.78
CA ARG A 69 0.30 -14.97 -17.49
C ARG A 69 1.31 -14.40 -18.48
N VAL A 70 0.96 -13.29 -19.10
CA VAL A 70 1.85 -12.52 -19.97
C VAL A 70 1.98 -11.13 -19.39
N ASP A 71 3.20 -10.69 -19.12
CA ASP A 71 3.51 -9.38 -18.58
C ASP A 71 4.12 -8.53 -19.69
N PHE A 72 3.43 -7.43 -20.06
CA PHE A 72 3.93 -6.36 -20.93
C PHE A 72 4.43 -5.25 -20.03
N GLU A 73 5.73 -5.22 -19.76
CA GLU A 73 6.26 -4.39 -18.66
C GLU A 73 7.65 -3.81 -18.94
N ASP A 74 7.82 -3.16 -20.08
CA ASP A 74 9.03 -2.40 -20.34
C ASP A 74 9.16 -1.23 -19.34
N PRO A 75 10.32 -1.05 -18.69
CA PRO A 75 10.52 0.06 -17.78
C PRO A 75 10.40 1.42 -18.48
N PHE A 76 9.75 2.37 -17.84
CA PHE A 76 9.72 3.75 -18.32
C PHE A 76 11.12 4.38 -18.25
N PRO A 77 11.52 5.19 -19.24
CA PRO A 77 12.77 5.93 -19.18
C PRO A 77 12.85 6.79 -17.91
N SER A 78 13.99 6.80 -17.24
CA SER A 78 14.18 7.60 -16.00
C SER A 78 13.94 9.11 -16.23
N SER A 79 14.15 9.61 -17.45
CA SER A 79 13.80 10.98 -17.84
C SER A 79 12.31 11.30 -17.76
N SER A 80 11.46 10.30 -17.74
CA SER A 80 10.00 10.46 -17.63
C SER A 80 9.53 10.71 -16.19
N ALA A 81 10.39 10.53 -15.17
CA ALA A 81 10.05 10.72 -13.77
C ALA A 81 9.98 12.21 -13.35
N GLY A 82 10.66 13.11 -14.06
CA GLY A 82 10.69 14.54 -13.73
C GLY A 82 9.30 15.19 -13.60
N PRO A 83 8.36 14.97 -14.53
CA PRO A 83 6.99 15.48 -14.43
C PRO A 83 6.26 15.04 -13.17
N ILE A 84 6.51 13.83 -12.66
CA ILE A 84 5.89 13.33 -11.41
C ILE A 84 6.26 14.21 -10.21
N ARG A 85 7.54 14.62 -10.11
CA ARG A 85 7.98 15.49 -9.02
C ARG A 85 7.36 16.89 -9.11
N ILE A 86 7.25 17.43 -10.32
CA ILE A 86 6.62 18.74 -10.55
C ILE A 86 5.14 18.68 -10.14
N GLU A 87 4.43 17.61 -10.51
CA GLU A 87 3.03 17.47 -10.16
C GLU A 87 2.84 17.22 -8.67
N LEU A 88 3.64 16.35 -8.06
CA LEU A 88 3.62 16.14 -6.61
C LEU A 88 3.80 17.46 -5.84
N ALA A 89 4.75 18.29 -6.24
CA ALA A 89 5.02 19.58 -5.56
C ALA A 89 3.82 20.52 -5.55
N LYS A 90 2.90 20.42 -6.52
CA LYS A 90 1.66 21.22 -6.54
C LYS A 90 0.63 20.71 -5.54
N GLU A 91 0.61 19.41 -5.31
CA GLU A 91 -0.39 18.74 -4.47
C GLU A 91 0.00 18.70 -2.98
N LEU A 92 1.29 18.87 -2.67
CA LEU A 92 1.79 18.69 -1.30
C LEU A 92 1.19 19.67 -0.28
N GLU A 93 0.68 20.83 -0.69
CA GLU A 93 0.01 21.77 0.23
C GLU A 93 -1.35 21.23 0.69
N ASP A 94 -2.06 20.48 -0.18
CA ASP A 94 -3.44 20.06 0.01
C ASP A 94 -3.57 18.63 0.57
N VAL A 95 -2.47 17.89 0.68
CA VAL A 95 -2.49 16.51 1.20
C VAL A 95 -1.68 16.39 2.49
N ASN A 96 -2.09 15.49 3.37
CA ASN A 96 -1.35 15.16 4.60
C ASN A 96 -0.58 13.83 4.49
N THR A 97 -0.97 12.96 3.57
CA THR A 97 -0.38 11.62 3.41
C THR A 97 -0.03 11.36 1.96
N VAL A 98 1.15 10.83 1.70
CA VAL A 98 1.62 10.43 0.37
C VAL A 98 2.00 8.96 0.40
N VAL A 99 1.48 8.20 -0.58
CA VAL A 99 1.78 6.78 -0.75
C VAL A 99 2.66 6.60 -1.98
N PHE A 100 3.82 6.02 -1.80
CA PHE A 100 4.71 5.59 -2.89
C PHE A 100 4.60 4.08 -3.08
N SER A 101 3.90 3.65 -4.12
CA SER A 101 3.78 2.24 -4.50
C SER A 101 4.83 1.96 -5.58
N ASP A 102 5.97 1.40 -5.18
CA ASP A 102 7.12 1.15 -6.08
C ASP A 102 7.05 -0.26 -6.67
N TYR A 103 7.11 -0.34 -7.98
CA TYR A 103 7.18 -1.58 -8.75
C TYR A 103 8.48 -1.68 -9.56
N ALA A 104 9.44 -0.77 -9.32
CA ALA A 104 10.72 -0.69 -10.02
C ALA A 104 10.58 -0.57 -11.56
N LYS A 105 9.54 0.14 -12.02
CA LYS A 105 9.24 0.31 -13.46
C LYS A 105 9.57 1.71 -13.99
N GLY A 106 10.34 2.52 -13.24
CA GLY A 106 10.85 3.82 -13.68
C GLY A 106 10.05 5.03 -13.24
N THR A 107 8.76 4.90 -12.91
CA THR A 107 7.92 6.03 -12.43
C THR A 107 8.54 6.72 -11.21
N LEU A 108 9.06 5.95 -10.27
CA LEU A 108 9.68 6.42 -9.04
C LEU A 108 11.23 6.41 -9.11
N ALA A 109 11.81 6.72 -10.27
CA ALA A 109 13.27 6.79 -10.43
C ALA A 109 13.93 7.81 -9.50
N GLU A 110 13.24 8.90 -9.16
CA GLU A 110 13.71 9.96 -8.25
C GLU A 110 13.10 9.90 -6.84
N ILE A 111 12.67 8.70 -6.38
CA ILE A 111 11.89 8.55 -5.14
C ILE A 111 12.57 9.17 -3.91
N SER A 112 13.90 9.13 -3.79
CA SER A 112 14.61 9.75 -2.67
C SER A 112 14.37 11.26 -2.58
N LYS A 113 14.24 11.93 -3.73
CA LYS A 113 13.94 13.37 -3.78
C LYS A 113 12.46 13.62 -3.45
N LEU A 114 11.55 12.74 -3.95
CA LEU A 114 10.12 12.84 -3.66
C LEU A 114 9.85 12.68 -2.16
N ILE A 115 10.50 11.72 -1.51
CA ILE A 115 10.40 11.51 -0.06
C ILE A 115 10.96 12.73 0.69
N ALA A 116 12.13 13.24 0.30
CA ALA A 116 12.72 14.42 0.94
C ALA A 116 11.80 15.65 0.83
N ASP A 117 11.15 15.86 -0.31
CA ASP A 117 10.19 16.96 -0.51
C ASP A 117 8.96 16.79 0.43
N CYS A 118 8.46 15.57 0.61
CA CYS A 118 7.35 15.27 1.52
C CYS A 118 7.74 15.47 2.99
N VAL A 119 8.90 14.95 3.39
CA VAL A 119 9.40 15.05 4.77
C VAL A 119 9.65 16.52 5.16
N ALA A 120 10.16 17.33 4.25
CA ALA A 120 10.38 18.77 4.47
C ALA A 120 9.08 19.53 4.77
N LEU A 121 7.94 18.99 4.39
CA LEU A 121 6.59 19.55 4.63
C LEU A 121 5.79 18.74 5.66
N ASP A 122 6.46 17.95 6.50
CA ASP A 122 5.86 17.15 7.58
C ASP A 122 4.72 16.22 7.09
N LYS A 123 4.81 15.69 5.86
CA LYS A 123 3.81 14.76 5.33
C LYS A 123 4.05 13.34 5.84
N ILE A 124 2.98 12.60 6.04
CA ILE A 124 3.05 11.15 6.31
C ILE A 124 3.46 10.46 5.00
N VAL A 125 4.58 9.74 5.03
CA VAL A 125 5.11 9.05 3.85
C VAL A 125 5.02 7.54 4.05
N VAL A 126 4.15 6.90 3.26
CA VAL A 126 3.99 5.45 3.22
C VAL A 126 4.66 4.91 1.96
N VAL A 127 5.52 3.91 2.10
CA VAL A 127 6.22 3.31 0.97
C VAL A 127 5.93 1.82 0.89
N ASP A 128 5.35 1.37 -0.21
CA ASP A 128 5.31 -0.03 -0.61
C ASP A 128 6.54 -0.30 -1.51
N PRO A 129 7.58 -0.95 -0.97
CA PRO A 129 8.89 -0.98 -1.60
C PRO A 129 9.00 -2.07 -2.67
N LYS A 130 10.00 -1.94 -3.56
CA LYS A 130 10.43 -2.99 -4.48
C LYS A 130 11.94 -3.09 -4.58
N GLY A 131 12.44 -4.33 -4.64
CA GLY A 131 13.87 -4.61 -4.75
C GLY A 131 14.59 -4.64 -3.41
N SER A 132 15.92 -4.50 -3.45
CA SER A 132 16.80 -4.65 -2.28
C SER A 132 17.53 -3.36 -1.89
N ASP A 133 17.31 -2.25 -2.60
CA ASP A 133 17.92 -0.94 -2.28
C ASP A 133 16.93 -0.10 -1.46
N PHE A 134 16.96 -0.27 -0.14
CA PHE A 134 16.10 0.49 0.78
C PHE A 134 16.67 1.86 1.15
N GLU A 135 17.95 2.16 0.83
CA GLU A 135 18.52 3.49 1.01
C GLU A 135 17.71 4.55 0.26
N ARG A 136 17.16 4.21 -0.89
CA ARG A 136 16.35 5.12 -1.71
C ARG A 136 15.04 5.59 -1.05
N TYR A 137 14.58 4.89 0.01
CA TYR A 137 13.36 5.19 0.76
C TYR A 137 13.63 5.90 2.08
N ARG A 138 14.87 6.32 2.33
CA ARG A 138 15.30 7.00 3.58
C ARG A 138 14.34 8.11 3.99
N GLY A 139 13.99 8.14 5.28
CA GLY A 139 13.10 9.14 5.88
C GLY A 139 11.60 8.83 5.74
N ALA A 140 11.22 7.69 5.14
CA ALA A 140 9.81 7.31 5.07
C ALA A 140 9.21 7.11 6.48
N THR A 141 7.97 7.56 6.68
CA THR A 141 7.25 7.34 7.95
C THR A 141 7.00 5.85 8.19
N ILE A 142 6.64 5.13 7.15
CA ILE A 142 6.48 3.67 7.20
C ILE A 142 6.83 3.04 5.85
N ILE A 143 7.52 1.90 5.93
CA ILE A 143 7.80 1.05 4.77
C ILE A 143 7.16 -0.32 4.97
N THR A 144 6.56 -0.90 3.90
CA THR A 144 5.72 -2.11 3.98
C THR A 144 6.26 -3.29 3.18
N PRO A 145 7.51 -3.75 3.40
CA PRO A 145 8.05 -4.89 2.67
C PRO A 145 7.26 -6.17 2.96
N ASN A 146 7.13 -7.04 1.97
CA ASN A 146 6.77 -8.41 2.25
C ASN A 146 7.98 -9.17 2.85
N TYR A 147 7.71 -10.37 3.41
CA TYR A 147 8.75 -11.15 4.10
C TYR A 147 9.95 -11.46 3.19
N SER A 148 9.72 -11.76 1.92
CA SER A 148 10.78 -12.03 0.95
C SER A 148 11.63 -10.79 0.66
N GLU A 149 11.01 -9.62 0.52
CA GLU A 149 11.71 -8.35 0.34
C GLU A 149 12.50 -7.95 1.59
N PHE A 150 11.91 -8.19 2.77
CA PHE A 150 12.59 -7.95 4.04
C PHE A 150 13.83 -8.84 4.19
N THR A 151 13.68 -10.16 4.03
CA THR A 151 14.79 -11.11 4.19
C THR A 151 15.86 -10.97 3.11
N ALA A 152 15.52 -10.50 1.92
CA ALA A 152 16.51 -10.18 0.87
C ALA A 152 17.52 -9.11 1.31
N ILE A 153 17.17 -8.27 2.31
CA ILE A 153 18.03 -7.19 2.81
C ILE A 153 18.72 -7.57 4.11
N VAL A 154 17.95 -8.17 5.04
CA VAL A 154 18.46 -8.45 6.40
C VAL A 154 18.94 -9.87 6.60
N GLY A 155 18.79 -10.73 5.58
CA GLY A 155 19.00 -12.18 5.68
C GLY A 155 17.81 -12.89 6.31
N GLU A 156 17.85 -14.23 6.27
CA GLU A 156 16.78 -15.08 6.82
C GLU A 156 16.57 -14.84 8.31
N CYS A 157 15.31 -14.98 8.76
CA CYS A 157 14.91 -14.86 10.15
C CYS A 157 14.24 -16.15 10.62
N GLU A 158 14.73 -16.71 11.70
CA GLU A 158 14.24 -17.98 12.27
C GLU A 158 13.15 -17.75 13.32
N SER A 159 13.05 -16.53 13.89
CA SER A 159 12.08 -16.18 14.94
C SER A 159 11.53 -14.77 14.78
N ASP A 160 10.47 -14.48 15.53
CA ASP A 160 9.85 -13.15 15.58
C ASP A 160 10.77 -12.12 16.24
N GLU A 161 11.60 -12.55 17.20
CA GLU A 161 12.61 -11.70 17.85
C GLU A 161 13.72 -11.29 16.87
N GLU A 162 14.10 -12.17 15.94
CA GLU A 162 15.05 -11.81 14.87
C GLU A 162 14.45 -10.82 13.87
N ILE A 163 13.17 -10.99 13.52
CA ILE A 163 12.46 -10.03 12.67
C ILE A 163 12.44 -8.65 13.34
N GLU A 164 12.13 -8.61 14.64
CA GLU A 164 12.14 -7.36 15.40
C GLU A 164 13.53 -6.73 15.43
N SER A 165 14.56 -7.48 15.83
CA SER A 165 15.93 -6.96 15.94
C SER A 165 16.43 -6.41 14.60
N LYS A 166 16.32 -7.19 13.53
CA LYS A 166 16.76 -6.79 12.19
C LYS A 166 15.91 -5.63 11.62
N GLY A 167 14.62 -5.58 11.96
CA GLY A 167 13.75 -4.45 11.60
C GLY A 167 14.16 -3.16 12.29
N ARG A 168 14.55 -3.21 13.57
CA ARG A 168 15.08 -2.04 14.29
C ARG A 168 16.41 -1.56 13.71
N ASP A 169 17.26 -2.49 13.26
CA ASP A 169 18.49 -2.15 12.56
C ASP A 169 18.20 -1.41 11.24
N LEU A 170 17.20 -1.86 10.47
CA LEU A 170 16.76 -1.17 9.25
C LEU A 170 16.25 0.24 9.54
N ILE A 171 15.40 0.38 10.56
CA ILE A 171 14.86 1.68 11.00
C ILE A 171 16.01 2.64 11.31
N SER A 172 16.96 2.20 12.14
CA SER A 172 18.11 3.01 12.52
C SER A 172 19.02 3.36 11.33
N LYS A 173 19.23 2.40 10.42
CA LYS A 173 20.12 2.57 9.27
C LYS A 173 19.55 3.55 8.23
N TYR A 174 18.24 3.48 8.00
CA TYR A 174 17.61 4.22 6.92
C TYR A 174 16.67 5.33 7.39
N ASP A 175 16.66 5.62 8.69
CA ASP A 175 15.84 6.68 9.29
C ASP A 175 14.34 6.51 8.98
N PHE A 176 13.84 5.26 9.09
CA PHE A 176 12.41 4.99 8.96
C PHE A 176 11.69 5.27 10.28
N GLY A 177 10.44 5.76 10.20
CA GLY A 177 9.58 5.85 11.38
C GLY A 177 9.10 4.47 11.84
N SER A 178 8.88 3.53 10.92
CA SER A 178 8.47 2.16 11.21
C SER A 178 8.65 1.23 10.01
N VAL A 179 8.66 -0.08 10.29
CA VAL A 179 8.64 -1.15 9.28
C VAL A 179 7.45 -2.06 9.54
N LEU A 180 6.60 -2.27 8.54
CA LEU A 180 5.51 -3.24 8.56
C LEU A 180 5.86 -4.42 7.64
N VAL A 181 6.27 -5.54 8.19
CA VAL A 181 6.56 -6.75 7.42
C VAL A 181 5.28 -7.55 7.21
N THR A 182 4.83 -7.70 5.95
CA THR A 182 3.70 -8.58 5.60
C THR A 182 4.22 -10.00 5.38
N ARG A 183 3.58 -11.00 6.05
CA ARG A 183 4.10 -12.37 6.19
C ARG A 183 3.14 -13.43 5.63
N GLY A 184 2.23 -13.02 4.75
CA GLY A 184 1.22 -13.91 4.14
C GLY A 184 0.32 -14.57 5.19
N GLU A 185 0.26 -15.88 5.20
CA GLU A 185 -0.54 -16.66 6.16
C GLU A 185 -0.12 -16.46 7.63
N LYS A 186 1.09 -16.02 7.88
CA LYS A 186 1.59 -15.68 9.22
C LYS A 186 1.15 -14.27 9.68
N GLY A 187 0.38 -13.55 8.86
CA GLY A 187 -0.11 -12.21 9.18
C GLY A 187 0.92 -11.13 8.96
N MET A 188 1.15 -10.25 9.91
CA MET A 188 2.08 -9.12 9.78
C MET A 188 2.76 -8.74 11.09
N THR A 189 3.94 -8.13 10.99
CA THR A 189 4.73 -7.64 12.11
C THR A 189 5.03 -6.17 11.90
N LEU A 190 4.50 -5.32 12.79
CA LEU A 190 4.83 -3.89 12.86
C LEU A 190 5.95 -3.65 13.85
N ILE A 191 7.01 -3.02 13.39
CA ILE A 191 8.17 -2.62 14.18
C ILE A 191 8.24 -1.09 14.13
N PRO A 192 7.85 -0.37 15.19
CA PRO A 192 7.99 1.08 15.25
C PRO A 192 9.40 1.49 15.69
N CYS A 193 9.81 2.72 15.36
CA CYS A 193 11.08 3.28 15.85
C CYS A 193 11.10 3.41 17.38
N HIS A 194 9.95 3.64 18.00
CA HIS A 194 9.77 3.70 19.46
C HIS A 194 8.57 2.86 19.87
N GLY A 195 8.67 2.20 21.01
CA GLY A 195 7.59 1.37 21.56
C GLY A 195 7.76 -0.13 21.26
N ASN A 196 6.67 -0.87 21.44
CA ASN A 196 6.67 -2.33 21.34
C ASN A 196 6.36 -2.77 19.90
N THR A 197 6.97 -3.87 19.50
CA THR A 197 6.63 -4.57 18.26
C THR A 197 5.25 -5.21 18.38
N LEU A 198 4.45 -5.12 17.30
CA LEU A 198 3.12 -5.70 17.24
C LEU A 198 3.09 -6.83 16.21
N HIS A 199 2.79 -8.04 16.68
CA HIS A 199 2.57 -9.21 15.81
C HIS A 199 1.07 -9.45 15.66
N LEU A 200 0.58 -9.48 14.43
CA LEU A 200 -0.81 -9.73 14.09
C LEU A 200 -0.92 -11.00 13.27
N SER A 201 -1.69 -11.97 13.78
CA SER A 201 -2.04 -13.16 13.01
C SER A 201 -3.01 -12.80 11.87
N THR A 202 -3.01 -13.60 10.81
CA THR A 202 -3.98 -13.41 9.72
C THR A 202 -5.43 -13.55 10.20
N ASN A 203 -6.32 -12.76 9.63
CA ASN A 203 -7.75 -12.84 9.85
C ASN A 203 -8.49 -13.62 8.75
N ALA A 204 -7.77 -14.14 7.74
CA ALA A 204 -8.38 -14.88 6.64
C ALA A 204 -8.98 -16.20 7.14
N GLN A 205 -10.25 -16.47 6.77
CA GLN A 205 -10.93 -17.75 7.03
C GLN A 205 -10.77 -18.72 5.85
N GLU A 206 -10.89 -18.18 4.64
CA GLU A 206 -10.68 -18.90 3.38
C GLU A 206 -9.88 -18.01 2.44
N VAL A 207 -8.91 -18.56 1.75
CA VAL A 207 -8.05 -17.85 0.82
C VAL A 207 -8.35 -18.32 -0.60
N TYR A 208 -8.90 -17.42 -1.41
CA TYR A 208 -9.16 -17.66 -2.84
C TYR A 208 -8.09 -17.05 -3.71
N ASP A 209 -7.72 -15.80 -3.45
CA ASP A 209 -6.71 -15.07 -4.22
C ASP A 209 -6.00 -14.04 -3.34
N ILE A 210 -4.68 -14.07 -3.32
CA ILE A 210 -3.86 -13.13 -2.55
C ILE A 210 -3.52 -11.86 -3.32
N THR A 211 -3.97 -11.74 -4.57
CA THR A 211 -3.66 -10.60 -5.44
C THR A 211 -4.28 -9.32 -4.88
N GLY A 212 -3.45 -8.30 -4.65
CA GLY A 212 -3.89 -7.00 -4.15
C GLY A 212 -4.06 -6.91 -2.64
N ALA A 213 -3.77 -7.99 -1.87
CA ALA A 213 -3.84 -7.93 -0.41
C ALA A 213 -2.86 -6.90 0.18
N GLY A 214 -1.63 -6.82 -0.34
CA GLY A 214 -0.65 -5.80 0.04
C GLY A 214 -1.14 -4.38 -0.26
N ASP A 215 -1.64 -4.15 -1.49
CA ASP A 215 -2.21 -2.85 -1.89
C ASP A 215 -3.35 -2.42 -0.94
N THR A 216 -4.20 -3.39 -0.53
CA THR A 216 -5.28 -3.12 0.42
C THR A 216 -4.78 -2.75 1.80
N VAL A 217 -3.76 -3.45 2.33
CA VAL A 217 -3.10 -3.09 3.60
C VAL A 217 -2.59 -1.66 3.54
N VAL A 218 -1.85 -1.32 2.49
CA VAL A 218 -1.28 0.02 2.28
C VAL A 218 -2.39 1.07 2.22
N ALA A 219 -3.47 0.82 1.48
CA ALA A 219 -4.59 1.75 1.34
C ALA A 219 -5.29 2.00 2.67
N ILE A 220 -5.73 0.94 3.38
CA ILE A 220 -6.45 1.07 4.66
C ILE A 220 -5.59 1.74 5.72
N MET A 221 -4.33 1.34 5.82
CA MET A 221 -3.38 1.93 6.76
C MET A 221 -3.17 3.42 6.46
N SER A 222 -2.96 3.78 5.19
CA SER A 222 -2.76 5.16 4.77
C SER A 222 -3.99 6.04 5.02
N ALA A 223 -5.20 5.53 4.71
CA ALA A 223 -6.46 6.21 5.02
C ALA A 223 -6.62 6.46 6.53
N SER A 224 -6.30 5.45 7.33
CA SER A 224 -6.37 5.52 8.78
C SER A 224 -5.39 6.54 9.36
N LEU A 225 -4.14 6.54 8.89
CA LEU A 225 -3.12 7.53 9.28
C LEU A 225 -3.54 8.95 8.86
N ALA A 226 -4.07 9.10 7.64
CA ALA A 226 -4.58 10.38 7.14
C ALA A 226 -5.71 10.96 8.00
N SER A 227 -6.52 10.08 8.62
CA SER A 227 -7.59 10.45 9.56
C SER A 227 -7.09 10.75 10.98
N GLY A 228 -5.78 10.64 11.24
CA GLY A 228 -5.18 10.88 12.55
C GLY A 228 -5.19 9.67 13.52
N LEU A 229 -5.53 8.46 13.02
CA LEU A 229 -5.39 7.27 13.85
C LEU A 229 -3.92 6.96 14.13
N CYS A 230 -3.67 6.36 15.30
CA CYS A 230 -2.34 5.86 15.63
C CYS A 230 -1.95 4.67 14.73
N LEU A 231 -0.66 4.42 14.62
CA LEU A 231 -0.10 3.41 13.73
C LEU A 231 -0.60 2.00 14.05
N ASP A 232 -0.69 1.62 15.33
CA ASP A 232 -1.17 0.30 15.78
C ASP A 232 -2.60 0.02 15.29
N HIS A 233 -3.51 0.99 15.46
CA HIS A 233 -4.89 0.86 14.99
C HIS A 233 -4.96 0.80 13.46
N SER A 234 -4.18 1.62 12.78
CA SER A 234 -4.12 1.65 11.31
C SER A 234 -3.67 0.31 10.73
N VAL A 235 -2.67 -0.33 11.33
CA VAL A 235 -2.17 -1.65 10.90
C VAL A 235 -3.17 -2.76 11.24
N ARG A 236 -3.86 -2.71 12.38
CA ARG A 236 -4.93 -3.67 12.72
C ARG A 236 -6.07 -3.64 11.72
N LEU A 237 -6.52 -2.44 11.32
CA LEU A 237 -7.54 -2.28 10.28
C LEU A 237 -7.04 -2.82 8.92
N GLY A 238 -5.79 -2.54 8.55
CA GLY A 238 -5.16 -3.10 7.36
C GLY A 238 -5.14 -4.64 7.35
N ASN A 239 -4.83 -5.26 8.51
CA ASN A 239 -4.83 -6.71 8.64
C ASN A 239 -6.24 -7.33 8.52
N ILE A 240 -7.26 -6.67 9.05
CA ILE A 240 -8.68 -7.08 8.90
C ILE A 240 -9.08 -7.00 7.42
N ALA A 241 -8.77 -5.89 6.77
CA ALA A 241 -9.12 -5.66 5.37
C ALA A 241 -8.41 -6.64 4.42
N ALA A 242 -7.14 -6.95 4.67
CA ALA A 242 -6.41 -7.99 3.94
C ALA A 242 -7.13 -9.35 4.05
N GLY A 243 -7.59 -9.72 5.25
CA GLY A 243 -8.37 -10.94 5.48
C GLY A 243 -9.69 -11.01 4.68
N ILE A 244 -10.32 -9.85 4.42
CA ILE A 244 -11.53 -9.77 3.58
C ILE A 244 -11.19 -9.98 2.11
N VAL A 245 -10.16 -9.27 1.60
CA VAL A 245 -9.85 -9.29 0.15
C VAL A 245 -9.33 -10.62 -0.31
N VAL A 246 -8.54 -11.35 0.49
CA VAL A 246 -8.04 -12.68 0.10
C VAL A 246 -9.16 -13.73 -0.03
N GLY A 247 -10.34 -13.46 0.51
CA GLY A 247 -11.57 -14.24 0.30
C GLY A 247 -12.32 -13.89 -0.99
N LYS A 248 -11.83 -12.92 -1.78
CA LYS A 248 -12.44 -12.47 -3.05
C LYS A 248 -11.57 -12.89 -4.23
N VAL A 249 -12.09 -12.83 -5.45
CA VAL A 249 -11.34 -13.16 -6.67
C VAL A 249 -10.75 -11.89 -7.28
N GLY A 250 -9.49 -11.91 -7.65
CA GLY A 250 -8.78 -10.81 -8.31
C GLY A 250 -8.49 -9.62 -7.41
N THR A 251 -8.13 -8.48 -8.03
CA THR A 251 -7.92 -7.21 -7.31
C THR A 251 -9.27 -6.63 -6.91
N SER A 252 -9.78 -7.07 -5.77
CA SER A 252 -11.04 -6.60 -5.20
C SER A 252 -10.80 -5.47 -4.22
N VAL A 253 -11.76 -4.54 -4.14
CA VAL A 253 -11.75 -3.47 -3.12
C VAL A 253 -12.53 -3.89 -1.89
N VAL A 254 -12.17 -3.29 -0.75
CA VAL A 254 -12.90 -3.44 0.50
C VAL A 254 -13.67 -2.15 0.80
N ASN A 255 -14.85 -2.25 1.41
CA ASN A 255 -15.61 -1.11 1.87
C ASN A 255 -15.73 -1.10 3.40
N ILE A 256 -16.08 0.07 3.95
CA ILE A 256 -16.17 0.26 5.41
C ILE A 256 -17.19 -0.68 6.04
N ALA A 257 -18.32 -0.94 5.38
CA ALA A 257 -19.35 -1.83 5.92
C ALA A 257 -18.86 -3.28 6.09
N GLU A 258 -18.01 -3.77 5.17
CA GLU A 258 -17.41 -5.10 5.28
C GLU A 258 -16.42 -5.17 6.47
N ILE A 259 -15.61 -4.11 6.66
CA ILE A 259 -14.69 -4.02 7.80
C ILE A 259 -15.49 -4.01 9.09
N LYS A 260 -16.52 -3.13 9.18
CA LYS A 260 -17.39 -2.99 10.35
C LYS A 260 -18.05 -4.32 10.72
N ALA A 261 -18.63 -5.01 9.75
CA ALA A 261 -19.27 -6.31 9.99
C ALA A 261 -18.34 -7.37 10.59
N LEU A 262 -17.04 -7.33 10.26
CA LEU A 262 -16.04 -8.22 10.86
C LEU A 262 -15.59 -7.77 12.25
N VAL A 263 -15.47 -6.47 12.47
CA VAL A 263 -15.15 -5.91 13.79
C VAL A 263 -16.27 -6.24 14.77
N ASP A 264 -17.54 -5.96 14.42
CA ASP A 264 -18.71 -6.23 15.26
C ASP A 264 -18.83 -7.73 15.64
N LYS A 265 -18.64 -8.64 14.67
CA LYS A 265 -18.67 -10.08 14.94
C LYS A 265 -17.61 -10.56 15.92
N LYS A 266 -16.48 -9.89 16.00
CA LYS A 266 -15.36 -10.25 16.86
C LYS A 266 -15.49 -9.60 18.24
N THR A 267 -16.14 -8.45 18.36
CA THR A 267 -16.44 -7.79 19.65
C THR A 267 -17.33 -8.68 20.52
N ASP A 268 -18.30 -9.40 19.91
CA ASP A 268 -19.11 -10.40 20.59
C ASP A 268 -18.32 -11.59 21.17
N SER A 269 -17.07 -11.78 20.76
CA SER A 269 -16.19 -12.91 21.17
C SER A 269 -15.13 -12.59 22.24
N HIS A 270 -15.26 -11.50 22.98
CA HIS A 270 -14.35 -11.09 24.08
C HIS A 270 -12.86 -10.98 23.75
N ILE A 271 -12.51 -10.57 22.52
CA ILE A 271 -11.10 -10.33 22.16
C ILE A 271 -10.75 -8.88 22.47
N THR A 272 -10.06 -8.65 23.59
CA THR A 272 -9.42 -7.38 23.95
C THR A 272 -8.51 -6.90 22.81
N GLY A 273 -8.79 -5.76 22.22
CA GLY A 273 -8.04 -5.17 21.09
C GLY A 273 -8.89 -4.86 19.86
N LEU A 274 -10.16 -5.32 19.84
CA LEU A 274 -11.12 -5.00 18.79
C LEU A 274 -11.96 -3.75 19.12
N PHE A 275 -12.16 -3.44 20.41
CA PHE A 275 -12.76 -2.18 20.84
C PHE A 275 -12.06 -0.96 20.23
N ASP A 276 -10.73 -1.05 20.09
CA ASP A 276 -9.92 -0.02 19.44
C ASP A 276 -10.21 0.10 17.94
N ALA A 277 -10.61 -0.99 17.26
CA ALA A 277 -10.93 -0.98 15.84
C ALA A 277 -12.32 -0.36 15.55
N GLU A 278 -13.29 -0.47 16.47
CA GLU A 278 -14.58 0.23 16.35
C GLU A 278 -14.39 1.74 16.43
N VAL A 279 -13.65 2.21 17.44
CA VAL A 279 -13.31 3.63 17.61
C VAL A 279 -12.55 4.16 16.39
N ALA A 280 -11.63 3.35 15.85
CA ALA A 280 -10.87 3.70 14.67
C ALA A 280 -11.75 3.83 13.41
N LEU A 281 -12.72 2.93 13.24
CA LEU A 281 -13.68 3.00 12.12
C LEU A 281 -14.62 4.21 12.23
N GLU A 282 -15.07 4.54 13.44
CA GLU A 282 -15.87 5.75 13.68
C GLU A 282 -15.09 7.00 13.32
N GLN A 283 -13.82 7.10 13.71
CA GLN A 283 -12.96 8.23 13.36
C GLN A 283 -12.73 8.32 11.84
N LEU A 284 -12.54 7.20 11.16
CA LEU A 284 -12.40 7.15 9.71
C LEU A 284 -13.70 7.60 9.00
N GLN A 285 -14.87 7.31 9.58
CA GLN A 285 -16.16 7.77 9.06
C GLN A 285 -16.40 9.27 9.30
N MET A 286 -16.02 9.78 10.48
CA MET A 286 -16.19 11.20 10.83
C MET A 286 -15.28 12.13 10.02
N SER A 287 -14.12 11.65 9.57
CA SER A 287 -13.22 12.43 8.71
C SER A 287 -13.71 12.60 7.27
N ARG A 288 -14.89 12.04 6.92
CA ARG A 288 -15.54 12.16 5.60
C ARG A 288 -16.51 13.35 5.51
N GLU A 289 -16.94 13.91 6.64
CA GLU A 289 -17.79 15.09 6.73
C GLU A 289 -16.96 16.38 6.80
#